data_653b726a77559e2179847f411b552e2c
#
_entry.id   653b726a77559e2179847f411b552e2c
#
_cell.length_a   1.000
_cell.length_b   1.000
_cell.length_c   1.000
_cell.angle_alpha   90.00
_cell.angle_beta   90.00
_cell.angle_gamma   90.00
#
_symmetry.space_group_name_H-M   'P 1'
#
loop_
_entity.id
_entity.type
_entity.pdbx_description
1 polymer ?
#
loop_
_entity_poly.entity_id
_entity_poly.type
_entity_poly.pdbx_seq_one_letter_code
_entity_poly.pdbx_strand_id
1 'polypeptide(L)'
;MGIHRSFPATHFIAPVLHRRSLLLATLGFALTLPARAGAPALMLAEVYKPGMSLADYWVSEKYDGVRAYWDGRQLFTRGGERILAPAWFTAALPRQPLDGELWAGRGRFSHAVSTVRSQTPNDVAWHEMKFMVFDLPAQGGDFTARLGVLRKLLPITDAPWVVAVPQERATTAEALQALLDKTVKMGGEGLMLHRGASLYRAERNNDLLKVKTHDDAEARVVGHVPGKGKHAHRLGALLVEMPGGQRFKLGTGLSDAEREQPPAIGTWVTYRYNGLTAGGLPRFARFMRVREDG
;
A
#
# COMPACT_ATOMS: atom_id res chain seq x y z
N MET A 1 -59.18 -28.24 95.75
CA MET A 1 -58.00 -29.09 95.94
C MET A 1 -57.51 -29.46 94.56
N GLY A 2 -56.57 -28.66 94.04
CA GLY A 2 -56.02 -28.82 92.71
C GLY A 2 -54.54 -29.16 92.81
N ILE A 3 -54.15 -30.16 92.10
CA ILE A 3 -52.78 -30.59 92.02
C ILE A 3 -52.28 -30.21 90.64
N HIS A 4 -51.35 -29.20 90.64
CA HIS A 4 -50.59 -28.85 89.45
C HIS A 4 -49.47 -29.88 89.20
N ARG A 5 -49.48 -30.46 88.05
CA ARG A 5 -48.33 -31.21 87.53
C ARG A 5 -47.69 -30.43 86.36
N SER A 6 -46.41 -29.95 86.60
CA SER A 6 -45.52 -29.35 85.63
C SER A 6 -44.89 -30.46 84.77
N PHE A 7 -44.91 -30.29 83.42
CA PHE A 7 -44.14 -31.09 82.52
C PHE A 7 -42.91 -30.25 81.99
N PRO A 8 -41.72 -30.87 81.84
CA PRO A 8 -40.53 -30.14 81.42
C PRO A 8 -40.54 -29.89 79.89
N ALA A 9 -40.09 -28.71 79.53
CA ALA A 9 -39.94 -28.30 78.13
C ALA A 9 -38.71 -28.98 77.47
N THR A 10 -38.94 -29.70 76.42
CA THR A 10 -37.87 -30.30 75.57
C THR A 10 -37.35 -29.27 74.62
N HIS A 11 -36.09 -28.88 74.70
CA HIS A 11 -35.42 -28.03 73.73
C HIS A 11 -35.06 -28.82 72.49
N PHE A 12 -35.68 -28.45 71.35
CA PHE A 12 -35.27 -28.92 70.04
C PHE A 12 -34.12 -28.03 69.56
N ILE A 13 -32.91 -28.63 69.40
CA ILE A 13 -31.78 -28.00 68.75
C ILE A 13 -31.92 -28.23 67.26
N ALA A 14 -32.14 -27.15 66.49
CA ALA A 14 -32.14 -27.22 65.03
C ALA A 14 -30.71 -27.29 64.49
N PRO A 15 -30.41 -28.10 63.46
CA PRO A 15 -29.06 -28.15 62.87
C PRO A 15 -28.79 -26.90 62.01
N VAL A 16 -27.69 -26.24 62.27
CA VAL A 16 -27.14 -25.13 61.51
C VAL A 16 -26.66 -25.68 60.16
N LEU A 17 -27.38 -25.40 59.07
CA LEU A 17 -26.90 -25.65 57.74
C LEU A 17 -25.78 -24.65 57.38
N HIS A 18 -24.54 -25.13 57.28
CA HIS A 18 -23.43 -24.40 56.69
C HIS A 18 -23.64 -24.26 55.18
N ARG A 19 -24.01 -23.06 54.73
CA ARG A 19 -23.99 -22.68 53.31
C ARG A 19 -22.54 -22.61 52.86
N ARG A 20 -22.05 -23.67 52.18
CA ARG A 20 -20.82 -23.60 51.39
C ARG A 20 -21.11 -22.77 50.18
N SER A 21 -20.63 -21.52 50.14
CA SER A 21 -20.65 -20.67 48.96
C SER A 21 -19.66 -21.24 47.93
N LEU A 22 -20.15 -21.85 46.87
CA LEU A 22 -19.36 -22.18 45.70
C LEU A 22 -19.08 -20.85 44.93
N LEU A 23 -17.86 -20.34 45.07
CA LEU A 23 -17.33 -19.30 44.18
C LEU A 23 -17.02 -19.96 42.82
N LEU A 24 -17.93 -19.84 41.86
CA LEU A 24 -17.64 -20.09 40.44
C LEU A 24 -16.73 -18.95 39.95
N ALA A 25 -15.43 -19.22 39.86
CA ALA A 25 -14.52 -18.37 39.13
C ALA A 25 -14.78 -18.52 37.62
N THR A 26 -15.56 -17.61 37.04
CA THR A 26 -15.65 -17.45 35.60
C THR A 26 -14.33 -16.92 35.07
N LEU A 27 -13.49 -17.80 34.53
CA LEU A 27 -12.33 -17.43 33.73
C LEU A 27 -12.83 -16.75 32.45
N GLY A 28 -12.93 -15.43 32.49
CA GLY A 28 -13.19 -14.60 31.30
C GLY A 28 -12.03 -14.73 30.35
N PHE A 29 -12.19 -15.54 29.29
CA PHE A 29 -11.28 -15.55 28.14
C PHE A 29 -11.49 -14.22 27.42
N ALA A 30 -10.67 -13.21 27.76
CA ALA A 30 -10.60 -11.98 27.01
C ALA A 30 -10.05 -12.33 25.61
N LEU A 31 -10.93 -12.44 24.63
CA LEU A 31 -10.57 -12.43 23.23
C LEU A 31 -9.90 -11.06 22.95
N THR A 32 -8.58 -11.03 23.03
CA THR A 32 -7.82 -9.88 22.53
C THR A 32 -7.97 -9.86 21.01
N LEU A 33 -8.94 -9.08 20.51
CA LEU A 33 -8.96 -8.72 19.11
C LEU A 33 -7.59 -8.11 18.77
N PRO A 34 -6.94 -8.52 17.68
CA PRO A 34 -5.69 -7.91 17.27
C PRO A 34 -5.94 -6.41 17.11
N ALA A 35 -5.23 -5.60 17.90
CA ALA A 35 -5.25 -4.16 17.74
C ALA A 35 -4.82 -3.86 16.30
N ARG A 36 -5.71 -3.27 15.51
CA ARG A 36 -5.38 -2.80 14.17
C ARG A 36 -4.31 -1.73 14.37
N ALA A 37 -3.09 -2.03 13.98
CA ALA A 37 -2.02 -1.04 14.01
C ALA A 37 -2.50 0.15 13.17
N GLY A 38 -2.40 1.36 13.70
CA GLY A 38 -2.72 2.55 12.91
C GLY A 38 -1.85 2.60 11.68
N ALA A 39 -2.32 3.25 10.62
CA ALA A 39 -1.53 3.42 9.41
C ALA A 39 -0.16 4.04 9.75
N PRO A 40 0.95 3.54 9.19
CA PRO A 40 2.27 4.10 9.46
C PRO A 40 2.36 5.55 9.02
N ALA A 41 3.05 6.36 9.80
CA ALA A 41 3.27 7.77 9.51
C ALA A 41 4.32 7.92 8.38
N LEU A 42 3.87 8.08 7.14
CA LEU A 42 4.73 8.08 5.94
C LEU A 42 4.75 9.43 5.23
N MET A 43 5.92 9.81 4.68
CA MET A 43 6.02 10.91 3.72
C MET A 43 5.19 10.61 2.47
N LEU A 44 4.50 11.63 1.94
CA LEU A 44 3.68 11.53 0.74
C LEU A 44 4.18 12.49 -0.34
N ALA A 45 4.23 11.99 -1.59
CA ALA A 45 4.75 12.78 -2.70
C ALA A 45 3.70 13.77 -3.24
N GLU A 46 4.14 15.01 -3.52
CA GLU A 46 3.48 15.95 -4.43
C GLU A 46 3.85 15.66 -5.89
N VAL A 47 3.20 16.35 -6.82
CA VAL A 47 3.55 16.29 -8.26
C VAL A 47 4.61 17.36 -8.55
N TYR A 48 5.69 16.97 -9.22
CA TYR A 48 6.69 17.91 -9.72
C TYR A 48 6.04 18.89 -10.70
N LYS A 49 6.39 20.17 -10.57
CA LYS A 49 5.97 21.24 -11.48
C LYS A 49 7.20 21.79 -12.19
N PRO A 50 7.19 21.90 -13.52
CA PRO A 50 8.29 22.54 -14.25
C PRO A 50 8.61 23.94 -13.71
N GLY A 51 9.91 24.28 -13.70
CA GLY A 51 10.40 25.56 -13.16
C GLY A 51 10.82 25.51 -11.69
N MET A 52 10.57 24.40 -10.97
CA MET A 52 11.14 24.22 -9.62
C MET A 52 12.64 24.00 -9.68
N SER A 53 13.39 24.57 -8.72
CA SER A 53 14.83 24.30 -8.57
C SER A 53 15.06 22.83 -8.21
N LEU A 54 15.95 22.18 -8.94
CA LEU A 54 16.34 20.77 -8.74
C LEU A 54 17.65 20.60 -7.96
N ALA A 55 18.33 21.69 -7.61
CA ALA A 55 19.70 21.68 -7.07
C ALA A 55 19.87 20.79 -5.83
N ASP A 56 18.86 20.72 -4.97
CA ASP A 56 18.90 19.94 -3.72
C ASP A 56 18.18 18.60 -3.80
N TYR A 57 17.73 18.17 -4.99
CA TYR A 57 16.98 16.91 -5.07
C TYR A 57 17.85 15.73 -5.48
N TRP A 58 17.66 14.62 -4.78
CA TRP A 58 18.03 13.29 -5.21
C TRP A 58 16.95 12.73 -6.11
N VAL A 59 17.34 12.00 -7.13
CA VAL A 59 16.44 11.42 -8.13
C VAL A 59 16.56 9.91 -8.12
N SER A 60 15.45 9.23 -8.12
CA SER A 60 15.37 7.77 -8.24
C SER A 60 14.25 7.34 -9.19
N GLU A 61 14.28 6.09 -9.63
CA GLU A 61 13.13 5.48 -10.31
C GLU A 61 11.93 5.42 -9.37
N LYS A 62 10.74 5.71 -9.92
CA LYS A 62 9.47 5.44 -9.27
C LYS A 62 9.07 4.00 -9.56
N TYR A 63 9.19 3.15 -8.56
CA TYR A 63 8.80 1.75 -8.65
C TYR A 63 7.28 1.59 -8.62
N ASP A 64 6.73 0.74 -9.49
CA ASP A 64 5.30 0.40 -9.55
C ASP A 64 5.07 -0.93 -8.83
N GLY A 65 4.87 -0.86 -7.53
CA GLY A 65 4.68 -1.99 -6.63
C GLY A 65 3.70 -1.68 -5.50
N VAL A 66 3.94 -2.26 -4.34
CA VAL A 66 3.17 -2.01 -3.12
C VAL A 66 4.06 -1.37 -2.07
N ARG A 67 3.77 -0.12 -1.68
CA ARG A 67 4.51 0.54 -0.62
C ARG A 67 4.41 -0.24 0.68
N ALA A 68 5.56 -0.56 1.24
CA ALA A 68 5.68 -1.31 2.47
C ALA A 68 6.55 -0.57 3.49
N TYR A 69 6.05 -0.56 4.71
CA TYR A 69 6.75 -0.06 5.88
C TYR A 69 7.17 -1.25 6.75
N TRP A 70 8.46 -1.38 7.01
CA TRP A 70 9.03 -2.32 7.97
C TRP A 70 9.22 -1.61 9.31
N ASP A 71 8.61 -2.07 10.37
CA ASP A 71 8.70 -1.45 11.71
C ASP A 71 9.89 -1.94 12.55
N GLY A 72 10.73 -2.83 11.99
CA GLY A 72 11.80 -3.55 12.69
C GLY A 72 11.41 -4.97 13.10
N ARG A 73 10.16 -5.40 12.84
CA ARG A 73 9.62 -6.72 13.17
C ARG A 73 8.63 -7.26 12.14
N GLN A 74 7.81 -6.40 11.54
CA GLN A 74 6.72 -6.75 10.64
C GLN A 74 6.60 -5.74 9.49
N LEU A 75 6.09 -6.21 8.37
CA LEU A 75 5.78 -5.37 7.22
C LEU A 75 4.32 -4.93 7.25
N PHE A 76 4.08 -3.68 6.89
CA PHE A 76 2.75 -3.08 6.80
C PHE A 76 2.56 -2.37 5.47
N THR A 77 1.35 -2.40 4.94
CA THR A 77 0.96 -1.55 3.82
C THR A 77 0.89 -0.08 4.25
N ARG A 78 0.79 0.83 3.30
CA ARG A 78 0.53 2.24 3.59
C ARG A 78 -0.76 2.46 4.40
N GLY A 79 -1.76 1.60 4.24
CA GLY A 79 -3.03 1.64 4.97
C GLY A 79 -2.96 1.06 6.38
N GLY A 80 -1.83 0.45 6.77
CA GLY A 80 -1.64 -0.17 8.08
C GLY A 80 -2.04 -1.65 8.15
N GLU A 81 -2.40 -2.27 7.02
CA GLU A 81 -2.62 -3.71 6.97
C GLU A 81 -1.29 -4.44 7.06
N ARG A 82 -1.26 -5.50 7.87
CA ARG A 82 -0.08 -6.35 7.97
C ARG A 82 0.14 -7.14 6.68
N ILE A 83 1.36 -7.11 6.16
CA ILE A 83 1.78 -7.92 5.03
C ILE A 83 2.36 -9.24 5.55
N LEU A 84 1.76 -10.36 5.15
CA LEU A 84 2.22 -11.68 5.51
C LEU A 84 3.30 -12.13 4.53
N ALA A 85 4.57 -11.91 4.90
CA ALA A 85 5.72 -12.36 4.13
C ALA A 85 6.28 -13.67 4.70
N PRO A 86 6.94 -14.51 3.88
CA PRO A 86 7.68 -15.68 4.38
C PRO A 86 8.74 -15.29 5.40
N ALA A 87 9.00 -16.16 6.36
CA ALA A 87 9.99 -15.89 7.41
C ALA A 87 11.39 -15.60 6.85
N TRP A 88 11.80 -16.32 5.79
CA TRP A 88 13.10 -16.09 5.14
C TRP A 88 13.23 -14.69 4.54
N PHE A 89 12.12 -14.11 4.04
CA PHE A 89 12.15 -12.77 3.43
C PHE A 89 12.42 -11.68 4.46
N THR A 90 11.86 -11.83 5.67
CA THR A 90 11.98 -10.83 6.73
C THR A 90 13.09 -11.09 7.72
N ALA A 91 13.61 -12.31 7.84
CA ALA A 91 14.63 -12.69 8.83
C ALA A 91 15.93 -11.89 8.70
N ALA A 92 16.30 -11.50 7.47
CA ALA A 92 17.51 -10.73 7.20
C ALA A 92 17.29 -9.20 7.30
N LEU A 93 16.07 -8.73 7.53
CA LEU A 93 15.81 -7.29 7.67
C LEU A 93 16.34 -6.76 9.00
N PRO A 94 16.91 -5.54 9.02
CA PRO A 94 17.44 -4.95 10.25
C PRO A 94 16.29 -4.60 11.21
N ARG A 95 16.61 -4.43 12.49
CA ARG A 95 15.63 -3.97 13.49
C ARG A 95 15.22 -2.50 13.30
N GLN A 96 15.95 -1.76 12.48
CA GLN A 96 15.63 -0.38 12.16
C GLN A 96 14.45 -0.31 11.19
N PRO A 97 13.48 0.61 11.39
CA PRO A 97 12.38 0.81 10.45
C PRO A 97 12.86 1.22 9.05
N LEU A 98 12.22 0.64 8.03
CA LEU A 98 12.51 0.89 6.61
C LEU A 98 11.24 1.32 5.89
N ASP A 99 11.37 2.24 4.95
CA ASP A 99 10.32 2.66 4.03
C ASP A 99 10.74 2.32 2.61
N GLY A 100 9.91 1.56 1.90
CA GLY A 100 10.27 1.04 0.59
C GLY A 100 9.08 0.59 -0.23
N GLU A 101 9.37 -0.03 -1.37
CA GLU A 101 8.39 -0.61 -2.29
C GLU A 101 8.64 -2.10 -2.43
N LEU A 102 7.64 -2.94 -2.19
CA LEU A 102 7.64 -4.34 -2.58
C LEU A 102 7.34 -4.42 -4.08
N TRP A 103 8.32 -4.85 -4.86
CA TRP A 103 8.33 -4.74 -6.31
C TRP A 103 8.71 -6.06 -6.98
N ALA A 104 7.96 -6.44 -8.00
CA ALA A 104 8.15 -7.69 -8.74
C ALA A 104 8.85 -7.50 -10.11
N GLY A 105 9.30 -6.29 -10.42
CA GLY A 105 9.82 -5.94 -11.74
C GLY A 105 8.91 -4.99 -12.51
N ARG A 106 9.46 -4.37 -13.56
CA ARG A 106 8.71 -3.43 -14.41
C ARG A 106 7.57 -4.14 -15.13
N GLY A 107 6.40 -3.51 -15.18
CA GLY A 107 5.19 -4.06 -15.79
C GLY A 107 4.53 -5.20 -15.02
N ARG A 108 4.99 -5.52 -13.80
CA ARG A 108 4.50 -6.64 -12.99
C ARG A 108 3.76 -6.21 -11.72
N PHE A 109 3.10 -5.05 -11.76
CA PHE A 109 2.34 -4.51 -10.63
C PHE A 109 1.30 -5.51 -10.08
N SER A 110 0.50 -6.14 -10.97
CA SER A 110 -0.53 -7.11 -10.54
C SER A 110 0.07 -8.31 -9.78
N HIS A 111 1.29 -8.77 -10.18
CA HIS A 111 1.99 -9.81 -9.46
C HIS A 111 2.41 -9.35 -8.06
N ALA A 112 2.94 -8.14 -7.93
CA ALA A 112 3.30 -7.57 -6.62
C ALA A 112 2.07 -7.46 -5.71
N VAL A 113 0.96 -6.93 -6.22
CA VAL A 113 -0.30 -6.79 -5.46
C VAL A 113 -0.85 -8.14 -5.02
N SER A 114 -0.97 -9.11 -5.93
CA SER A 114 -1.51 -10.44 -5.59
C SER A 114 -0.64 -11.17 -4.56
N THR A 115 0.69 -11.05 -4.67
CA THR A 115 1.64 -11.64 -3.71
C THR A 115 1.50 -11.01 -2.32
N VAL A 116 1.45 -9.68 -2.25
CA VAL A 116 1.38 -8.94 -0.98
C VAL A 116 0.04 -9.11 -0.27
N ARG A 117 -1.07 -9.21 -1.01
CA ARG A 117 -2.43 -9.36 -0.45
C ARG A 117 -2.76 -10.79 -0.04
N SER A 118 -1.96 -11.77 -0.44
CA SER A 118 -2.21 -13.17 -0.10
C SER A 118 -2.16 -13.38 1.42
N GLN A 119 -3.20 -14.01 1.96
CA GLN A 119 -3.26 -14.39 3.38
C GLN A 119 -2.39 -15.61 3.69
N THR A 120 -1.95 -16.33 2.66
CA THR A 120 -0.98 -17.43 2.77
C THR A 120 0.21 -17.11 1.89
N PRO A 121 1.38 -16.78 2.46
CA PRO A 121 2.57 -16.48 1.68
C PRO A 121 2.95 -17.65 0.75
N ASN A 122 3.21 -17.33 -0.52
CA ASN A 122 3.70 -18.28 -1.50
C ASN A 122 5.19 -18.01 -1.76
N ASP A 123 6.06 -18.95 -1.38
CA ASP A 123 7.50 -18.79 -1.50
C ASP A 123 7.96 -18.52 -2.94
N VAL A 124 7.38 -19.20 -3.94
CA VAL A 124 7.72 -18.99 -5.35
C VAL A 124 7.44 -17.56 -5.78
N ALA A 125 6.26 -17.03 -5.44
CA ALA A 125 5.89 -15.66 -5.75
C ALA A 125 6.79 -14.65 -5.01
N TRP A 126 7.16 -14.93 -3.75
CA TRP A 126 8.02 -14.05 -2.96
C TRP A 126 9.49 -14.06 -3.43
N HIS A 127 10.00 -15.15 -4.03
CA HIS A 127 11.32 -15.15 -4.65
C HIS A 127 11.46 -14.20 -5.85
N GLU A 128 10.34 -13.82 -6.46
CA GLU A 128 10.30 -12.82 -7.52
C GLU A 128 10.16 -11.39 -7.01
N MET A 129 9.99 -11.20 -5.71
CA MET A 129 9.84 -9.88 -5.07
C MET A 129 11.17 -9.31 -4.60
N LYS A 130 11.29 -7.98 -4.69
CA LYS A 130 12.33 -7.21 -4.05
C LYS A 130 11.72 -6.17 -3.11
N PHE A 131 12.38 -5.89 -2.01
CA PHE A 131 12.07 -4.74 -1.17
C PHE A 131 13.02 -3.60 -1.53
N MET A 132 12.52 -2.66 -2.32
CA MET A 132 13.26 -1.48 -2.81
C MET A 132 13.17 -0.39 -1.75
N VAL A 133 14.17 -0.33 -0.86
CA VAL A 133 14.17 0.60 0.29
C VAL A 133 14.71 1.95 -0.14
N PHE A 134 13.95 3.00 0.14
CA PHE A 134 14.31 4.36 -0.28
C PHE A 134 14.49 5.34 0.89
N ASP A 135 14.06 5.03 2.11
CA ASP A 135 14.28 5.89 3.28
C ASP A 135 14.30 5.11 4.60
N LEU A 136 14.79 5.79 5.65
CA LEU A 136 14.91 5.31 7.03
C LEU A 136 14.09 6.23 7.97
N PRO A 137 12.80 5.94 8.19
CA PRO A 137 11.90 6.84 8.92
C PRO A 137 12.32 7.21 10.35
N ALA A 138 12.96 6.27 11.05
CA ALA A 138 13.41 6.47 12.43
C ALA A 138 14.85 7.02 12.54
N GLN A 139 15.54 7.20 11.40
CA GLN A 139 16.90 7.76 11.38
C GLN A 139 16.82 9.28 11.42
N GLY A 140 17.50 9.89 12.39
CA GLY A 140 17.65 11.35 12.47
C GLY A 140 18.48 11.92 11.32
N GLY A 141 18.37 13.23 11.15
CA GLY A 141 19.09 13.98 10.11
C GLY A 141 18.23 14.21 8.86
N ASP A 142 18.84 14.91 7.90
CA ASP A 142 18.23 15.17 6.59
C ASP A 142 18.26 13.92 5.69
N PHE A 143 17.58 13.96 4.53
CA PHE A 143 17.53 12.82 3.63
C PHE A 143 18.93 12.40 3.13
N THR A 144 19.82 13.35 2.87
CA THR A 144 21.19 13.03 2.43
C THR A 144 21.94 12.22 3.48
N ALA A 145 21.82 12.59 4.75
CA ALA A 145 22.38 11.83 5.86
C ALA A 145 21.75 10.44 6.00
N ARG A 146 20.40 10.34 5.95
CA ARG A 146 19.66 9.06 6.00
C ARG A 146 20.04 8.14 4.85
N LEU A 147 20.18 8.69 3.63
CA LEU A 147 20.63 7.95 2.46
C LEU A 147 22.06 7.38 2.65
N GLY A 148 22.95 8.17 3.27
CA GLY A 148 24.30 7.73 3.64
C GLY A 148 24.28 6.53 4.60
N VAL A 149 23.38 6.54 5.59
CA VAL A 149 23.19 5.42 6.52
C VAL A 149 22.58 4.22 5.79
N LEU A 150 21.54 4.41 4.97
CA LEU A 150 20.87 3.36 4.20
C LEU A 150 21.86 2.59 3.31
N ARG A 151 22.72 3.29 2.60
CA ARG A 151 23.74 2.72 1.72
C ARG A 151 24.78 1.86 2.45
N LYS A 152 25.00 2.12 3.74
CA LYS A 152 25.89 1.32 4.59
C LYS A 152 25.17 0.15 5.26
N LEU A 153 23.90 0.32 5.59
CA LEU A 153 23.11 -0.64 6.33
C LEU A 153 22.73 -1.87 5.47
N LEU A 154 22.21 -1.69 4.28
CA LEU A 154 21.65 -2.79 3.49
C LEU A 154 22.68 -3.77 2.93
N PRO A 155 23.87 -3.38 2.48
CA PRO A 155 24.88 -4.35 2.05
C PRO A 155 25.36 -5.32 3.14
N ILE A 156 25.11 -4.99 4.42
CA ILE A 156 25.46 -5.87 5.55
C ILE A 156 24.45 -7.00 5.71
N THR A 157 23.23 -6.82 5.17
CA THR A 157 22.21 -7.86 5.18
C THR A 157 22.54 -8.90 4.10
N ASP A 158 22.56 -10.18 4.46
CA ASP A 158 22.70 -11.29 3.49
C ASP A 158 21.35 -11.56 2.80
N ALA A 159 20.80 -10.50 2.16
CA ALA A 159 19.46 -10.48 1.57
C ALA A 159 19.47 -9.76 0.20
N PRO A 160 19.82 -10.45 -0.89
CA PRO A 160 19.90 -9.82 -2.22
C PRO A 160 18.56 -9.29 -2.75
N TRP A 161 17.45 -9.67 -2.11
CA TRP A 161 16.11 -9.13 -2.39
C TRP A 161 15.83 -7.80 -1.66
N VAL A 162 16.69 -7.35 -0.73
CA VAL A 162 16.55 -6.06 -0.05
C VAL A 162 17.56 -5.09 -0.66
N VAL A 163 17.07 -4.10 -1.37
CA VAL A 163 17.91 -3.23 -2.21
C VAL A 163 17.72 -1.78 -1.80
N ALA A 164 18.83 -1.09 -1.50
CA ALA A 164 18.81 0.37 -1.40
C ALA A 164 18.52 0.96 -2.79
N VAL A 165 17.45 1.74 -2.90
CA VAL A 165 17.08 2.40 -4.17
C VAL A 165 18.24 3.28 -4.65
N PRO A 166 18.75 3.07 -5.88
CA PRO A 166 19.76 3.96 -6.46
C PRO A 166 19.24 5.40 -6.51
N GLN A 167 20.05 6.32 -6.04
CA GLN A 167 19.77 7.76 -6.02
C GLN A 167 20.89 8.48 -6.77
N GLU A 168 20.52 9.34 -7.70
CA GLU A 168 21.45 10.18 -8.49
C GLU A 168 21.04 11.64 -8.44
N ARG A 169 21.81 12.53 -9.08
CA ARG A 169 21.51 13.96 -9.16
C ARG A 169 21.13 14.32 -10.60
N ALA A 170 20.02 15.04 -10.76
CA ALA A 170 19.67 15.72 -12.01
C ALA A 170 19.42 17.19 -11.67
N THR A 171 20.40 18.03 -11.89
CA THR A 171 20.40 19.43 -11.43
C THR A 171 19.74 20.39 -12.42
N THR A 172 19.44 19.94 -13.64
CA THR A 172 18.75 20.73 -14.66
C THR A 172 17.49 20.03 -15.14
N ALA A 173 16.55 20.80 -15.70
CA ALA A 173 15.30 20.27 -16.24
C ALA A 173 15.55 19.30 -17.42
N GLU A 174 16.55 19.59 -18.26
CA GLU A 174 16.95 18.75 -19.39
C GLU A 174 17.52 17.41 -18.92
N ALA A 175 18.39 17.42 -17.90
CA ALA A 175 18.93 16.19 -17.31
C ALA A 175 17.83 15.34 -16.67
N LEU A 176 16.87 15.97 -15.97
CA LEU A 176 15.72 15.28 -15.39
C LEU A 176 14.83 14.67 -16.49
N GLN A 177 14.56 15.41 -17.57
CA GLN A 177 13.78 14.91 -18.70
C GLN A 177 14.46 13.73 -19.40
N ALA A 178 15.77 13.83 -19.66
CA ALA A 178 16.53 12.73 -20.25
C ALA A 178 16.51 11.46 -19.40
N LEU A 179 16.59 11.61 -18.08
CA LEU A 179 16.50 10.50 -17.13
C LEU A 179 15.08 9.89 -17.11
N LEU A 180 14.05 10.74 -17.16
CA LEU A 180 12.66 10.30 -17.25
C LEU A 180 12.41 9.49 -18.54
N ASP A 181 12.84 10.01 -19.69
CA ASP A 181 12.67 9.36 -20.98
C ASP A 181 13.40 8.00 -21.02
N LYS A 182 14.63 7.96 -20.51
CA LYS A 182 15.39 6.70 -20.34
C LYS A 182 14.64 5.69 -19.48
N THR A 183 14.12 6.11 -18.32
CA THR A 183 13.40 5.24 -17.37
C THR A 183 12.12 4.69 -18.02
N VAL A 184 11.34 5.54 -18.65
CA VAL A 184 10.08 5.14 -19.34
C VAL A 184 10.36 4.23 -20.54
N LYS A 185 11.40 4.51 -21.32
CA LYS A 185 11.82 3.64 -22.44
C LYS A 185 12.18 2.23 -21.97
N MET A 186 12.73 2.11 -20.77
CA MET A 186 13.02 0.81 -20.15
C MET A 186 11.82 0.17 -19.45
N GLY A 187 10.62 0.76 -19.54
CA GLY A 187 9.38 0.26 -18.94
C GLY A 187 9.15 0.70 -17.48
N GLY A 188 9.92 1.66 -16.95
CA GLY A 188 9.70 2.26 -15.65
C GLY A 188 8.50 3.22 -15.67
N GLU A 189 7.92 3.49 -14.50
CA GLU A 189 6.73 4.35 -14.36
C GLU A 189 7.07 5.84 -14.45
N GLY A 190 8.21 6.24 -13.93
CA GLY A 190 8.64 7.62 -13.81
C GLY A 190 9.77 7.79 -12.80
N LEU A 191 9.88 8.96 -12.22
CA LEU A 191 10.91 9.29 -11.25
C LEU A 191 10.31 9.81 -9.94
N MET A 192 11.10 9.70 -8.87
CA MET A 192 10.88 10.35 -7.58
C MET A 192 12.01 11.37 -7.35
N LEU A 193 11.66 12.55 -6.85
CA LEU A 193 12.61 13.56 -6.39
C LEU A 193 12.47 13.67 -4.87
N HIS A 194 13.58 13.51 -4.16
CA HIS A 194 13.60 13.64 -2.71
C HIS A 194 14.59 14.74 -2.32
N ARG A 195 14.10 15.80 -1.65
CA ARG A 195 14.94 16.95 -1.29
C ARG A 195 16.00 16.52 -0.26
N GLY A 196 17.26 16.79 -0.56
CA GLY A 196 18.40 16.35 0.25
C GLY A 196 18.38 16.88 1.68
N ALA A 197 17.97 18.14 1.87
CA ALA A 197 17.87 18.77 3.19
C ALA A 197 16.59 18.45 3.96
N SER A 198 15.71 17.56 3.45
CA SER A 198 14.41 17.26 4.09
C SER A 198 14.56 16.35 5.31
N LEU A 199 13.85 16.69 6.39
CA LEU A 199 13.60 15.75 7.48
C LEU A 199 12.51 14.75 7.06
N TYR A 200 12.46 13.57 7.70
CA TYR A 200 11.35 12.64 7.49
C TYR A 200 10.10 13.16 8.19
N ARG A 201 9.08 13.58 7.43
CA ARG A 201 7.81 14.10 7.93
C ARG A 201 6.66 13.34 7.29
N ALA A 202 5.73 12.88 8.13
CA ALA A 202 4.55 12.12 7.69
C ALA A 202 3.47 13.04 7.11
N GLU A 203 3.82 13.79 6.09
CA GLU A 203 2.94 14.76 5.42
C GLU A 203 3.17 14.78 3.91
N ARG A 204 2.27 15.44 3.20
CA ARG A 204 2.40 15.71 1.78
C ARG A 204 2.93 17.12 1.58
N ASN A 205 4.12 17.25 1.01
CA ASN A 205 4.76 18.53 0.72
C ASN A 205 5.79 18.39 -0.41
N ASN A 206 6.50 19.47 -0.72
CA ASN A 206 7.49 19.50 -1.79
C ASN A 206 8.82 18.81 -1.44
N ASP A 207 8.97 18.22 -0.24
CA ASP A 207 10.18 17.47 0.11
C ASP A 207 10.29 16.15 -0.69
N LEU A 208 9.14 15.61 -1.11
CA LEU A 208 9.06 14.44 -1.96
C LEU A 208 8.14 14.72 -3.15
N LEU A 209 8.67 14.56 -4.38
CA LEU A 209 7.92 14.82 -5.60
C LEU A 209 7.93 13.59 -6.50
N LYS A 210 6.85 13.39 -7.26
CA LYS A 210 6.76 12.40 -8.32
C LYS A 210 6.78 13.08 -9.69
N VAL A 211 7.59 12.53 -10.59
CA VAL A 211 7.69 12.96 -12.00
C VAL A 211 7.21 11.81 -12.87
N LYS A 212 6.15 12.06 -13.63
CA LYS A 212 5.55 11.07 -14.53
C LYS A 212 5.38 11.67 -15.93
N THR A 213 5.41 10.82 -16.94
CA THR A 213 5.05 11.22 -18.31
C THR A 213 3.55 11.31 -18.51
N HIS A 214 2.78 10.78 -17.55
CA HIS A 214 1.32 10.71 -17.61
C HIS A 214 0.76 10.73 -16.20
N ASP A 215 -0.50 11.12 -16.12
CA ASP A 215 -1.31 11.03 -14.92
C ASP A 215 -2.11 9.72 -14.95
N ASP A 216 -2.35 9.14 -13.78
CA ASP A 216 -3.32 8.07 -13.61
C ASP A 216 -4.54 8.61 -12.86
N ALA A 217 -5.72 8.16 -13.26
CA ALA A 217 -6.97 8.46 -12.58
C ALA A 217 -7.91 7.25 -12.63
N GLU A 218 -9.01 7.35 -11.91
CA GLU A 218 -10.01 6.30 -11.82
C GLU A 218 -11.33 6.79 -12.34
N ALA A 219 -12.07 5.88 -12.99
CA ALA A 219 -13.41 6.14 -13.45
C ALA A 219 -14.26 4.88 -13.33
N ARG A 220 -15.56 5.05 -13.17
CA ARG A 220 -16.52 3.96 -13.07
C ARG A 220 -17.02 3.59 -14.47
N VAL A 221 -17.03 2.30 -14.81
CA VAL A 221 -17.64 1.81 -16.05
C VAL A 221 -19.15 2.04 -15.99
N VAL A 222 -19.69 2.79 -16.95
CA VAL A 222 -21.13 3.09 -17.06
C VAL A 222 -21.74 2.54 -18.33
N GLY A 223 -20.95 1.92 -19.20
CA GLY A 223 -21.45 1.28 -20.41
C GLY A 223 -20.33 0.66 -21.25
N HIS A 224 -20.75 -0.12 -22.25
CA HIS A 224 -19.89 -0.77 -23.22
C HIS A 224 -20.20 -0.23 -24.61
N VAL A 225 -19.16 0.15 -25.36
CA VAL A 225 -19.27 0.62 -26.75
C VAL A 225 -18.84 -0.52 -27.67
N PRO A 226 -19.69 -1.00 -28.55
CA PRO A 226 -19.34 -2.08 -29.50
C PRO A 226 -18.13 -1.71 -30.38
N GLY A 227 -17.30 -2.70 -30.64
CA GLY A 227 -16.14 -2.57 -31.52
C GLY A 227 -16.54 -2.52 -33.00
N LYS A 228 -15.61 -1.99 -33.80
CA LYS A 228 -15.71 -1.93 -35.29
C LYS A 228 -14.45 -2.52 -35.93
N GLY A 229 -14.53 -2.93 -37.18
CA GLY A 229 -13.40 -3.49 -37.91
C GLY A 229 -12.83 -4.73 -37.23
N LYS A 230 -11.54 -4.73 -36.88
CA LYS A 230 -10.88 -5.88 -36.23
C LYS A 230 -11.45 -6.21 -34.85
N HIS A 231 -12.23 -5.32 -34.27
CA HIS A 231 -12.90 -5.50 -32.99
C HIS A 231 -14.42 -5.71 -33.12
N ALA A 232 -14.94 -6.01 -34.33
CA ALA A 232 -16.34 -6.39 -34.51
C ALA A 232 -16.69 -7.57 -33.57
N HIS A 233 -17.90 -7.55 -33.04
CA HIS A 233 -18.44 -8.57 -32.09
C HIS A 233 -17.79 -8.63 -30.71
N ARG A 234 -16.90 -7.68 -30.38
CA ARG A 234 -16.31 -7.52 -29.04
C ARG A 234 -16.26 -6.07 -28.60
N LEU A 235 -15.80 -5.78 -27.39
CA LEU A 235 -15.72 -4.43 -26.86
C LEU A 235 -14.82 -3.53 -27.73
N GLY A 236 -15.33 -2.37 -28.15
CA GLY A 236 -14.55 -1.30 -28.78
C GLY A 236 -13.96 -0.35 -27.74
N ALA A 237 -14.78 0.10 -26.80
CA ALA A 237 -14.35 0.96 -25.69
C ALA A 237 -15.27 0.79 -24.49
N LEU A 238 -14.74 1.04 -23.30
CA LEU A 238 -15.54 1.29 -22.11
C LEU A 238 -16.08 2.72 -22.16
N LEU A 239 -17.35 2.94 -21.87
CA LEU A 239 -17.86 4.25 -21.49
C LEU A 239 -17.67 4.38 -20.00
N VAL A 240 -16.87 5.35 -19.57
CA VAL A 240 -16.52 5.54 -18.17
C VAL A 240 -16.93 6.91 -17.66
N GLU A 241 -17.22 7.00 -16.35
CA GLU A 241 -17.63 8.22 -15.65
C GLU A 241 -16.59 8.55 -14.57
N MET A 242 -16.03 9.75 -14.64
CA MET A 242 -15.12 10.31 -13.67
C MET A 242 -15.85 10.64 -12.36
N PRO A 243 -15.15 10.78 -11.21
CA PRO A 243 -15.77 11.20 -9.95
C PRO A 243 -16.56 12.50 -10.02
N GLY A 244 -16.20 13.40 -10.95
CA GLY A 244 -16.92 14.65 -11.23
C GLY A 244 -18.16 14.51 -12.16
N GLY A 245 -18.57 13.29 -12.52
CA GLY A 245 -19.73 13.00 -13.37
C GLY A 245 -19.47 13.13 -14.88
N GLN A 246 -18.29 13.59 -15.30
CA GLN A 246 -17.93 13.68 -16.70
C GLN A 246 -17.67 12.29 -17.29
N ARG A 247 -18.12 12.06 -18.54
CA ARG A 247 -18.01 10.76 -19.22
C ARG A 247 -17.12 10.84 -20.44
N PHE A 248 -16.35 9.78 -20.69
CA PHE A 248 -15.57 9.64 -21.89
C PHE A 248 -15.41 8.16 -22.30
N LYS A 249 -14.94 7.94 -23.55
CA LYS A 249 -14.70 6.60 -24.09
C LYS A 249 -13.25 6.19 -23.84
N LEU A 250 -13.04 5.06 -23.19
CA LEU A 250 -11.73 4.47 -22.91
C LEU A 250 -11.55 3.25 -23.81
N GLY A 251 -10.94 3.43 -24.97
CA GLY A 251 -10.86 2.39 -26.01
C GLY A 251 -9.45 1.84 -26.25
N THR A 252 -8.42 2.47 -25.69
CA THR A 252 -7.02 2.03 -25.79
C THR A 252 -6.56 1.37 -24.50
N GLY A 253 -5.56 0.49 -24.59
CA GLY A 253 -5.00 -0.22 -23.43
C GLY A 253 -5.65 -1.56 -23.11
N LEU A 254 -6.83 -1.84 -23.63
CA LEU A 254 -7.52 -3.11 -23.42
C LEU A 254 -6.86 -4.23 -24.24
N SER A 255 -6.56 -5.35 -23.59
CA SER A 255 -6.15 -6.60 -24.22
C SER A 255 -7.32 -7.26 -24.98
N ASP A 256 -7.03 -8.27 -25.80
CA ASP A 256 -8.08 -9.01 -26.49
C ASP A 256 -8.97 -9.77 -25.50
N ALA A 257 -8.44 -10.33 -24.44
CA ALA A 257 -9.20 -10.98 -23.37
C ALA A 257 -10.16 -10.01 -22.65
N GLU A 258 -9.71 -8.79 -22.35
CA GLU A 258 -10.56 -7.75 -21.73
C GLU A 258 -11.61 -7.21 -22.70
N ARG A 259 -11.41 -7.36 -24.01
CA ARG A 259 -12.44 -7.03 -25.03
C ARG A 259 -13.48 -8.13 -25.17
N GLU A 260 -13.13 -9.37 -24.94
CA GLU A 260 -14.04 -10.53 -24.96
C GLU A 260 -14.82 -10.64 -23.64
N GLN A 261 -14.17 -10.35 -22.51
CA GLN A 261 -14.75 -10.34 -21.18
C GLN A 261 -14.51 -8.97 -20.50
N PRO A 262 -15.27 -7.94 -20.91
CA PRO A 262 -15.03 -6.59 -20.42
C PRO A 262 -15.39 -6.42 -18.94
N PRO A 263 -14.71 -5.50 -18.24
CA PRO A 263 -15.10 -5.11 -16.89
C PRO A 263 -16.60 -4.77 -16.81
N ALA A 264 -17.29 -5.27 -15.80
CA ALA A 264 -18.71 -5.09 -15.64
C ALA A 264 -19.11 -3.62 -15.44
N ILE A 265 -20.32 -3.23 -15.81
CA ILE A 265 -20.86 -1.91 -15.47
C ILE A 265 -20.90 -1.75 -13.95
N GLY A 266 -20.47 -0.60 -13.45
CA GLY A 266 -20.31 -0.32 -12.03
C GLY A 266 -18.88 -0.50 -11.51
N THR A 267 -18.04 -1.25 -12.21
CA THR A 267 -16.65 -1.50 -11.83
C THR A 267 -15.80 -0.24 -11.95
N TRP A 268 -14.93 0.00 -10.99
CA TRP A 268 -13.91 1.04 -11.08
C TRP A 268 -12.70 0.53 -11.87
N VAL A 269 -12.20 1.39 -12.77
CA VAL A 269 -11.01 1.12 -13.59
C VAL A 269 -10.00 2.23 -13.43
N THR A 270 -8.72 1.88 -13.40
CA THR A 270 -7.61 2.83 -13.48
C THR A 270 -7.25 3.05 -14.94
N TYR A 271 -7.11 4.29 -15.33
CA TYR A 271 -6.64 4.70 -16.66
C TYR A 271 -5.51 5.72 -16.53
N ARG A 272 -4.66 5.73 -17.54
CA ARG A 272 -3.55 6.67 -17.70
C ARG A 272 -3.90 7.70 -18.76
N TYR A 273 -3.46 8.95 -18.58
CA TYR A 273 -3.73 10.02 -19.56
C TYR A 273 -2.62 11.10 -19.55
N ASN A 274 -2.55 11.91 -20.61
CA ASN A 274 -1.53 12.95 -20.77
C ASN A 274 -2.16 14.34 -20.63
N GLY A 275 -2.43 14.75 -19.40
CA GLY A 275 -3.09 16.02 -19.10
C GLY A 275 -4.56 16.06 -19.54
N LEU A 276 -5.21 17.18 -19.28
CA LEU A 276 -6.63 17.39 -19.55
C LEU A 276 -6.85 18.30 -20.78
N THR A 277 -7.99 18.14 -21.43
CA THR A 277 -8.52 19.12 -22.40
C THR A 277 -9.01 20.36 -21.69
N ALA A 278 -9.31 21.43 -22.41
CA ALA A 278 -9.94 22.62 -21.85
C ALA A 278 -11.29 22.33 -21.17
N GLY A 279 -12.00 21.27 -21.59
CA GLY A 279 -13.24 20.79 -20.99
C GLY A 279 -13.03 19.80 -19.83
N GLY A 280 -11.81 19.62 -19.33
CA GLY A 280 -11.51 18.72 -18.19
C GLY A 280 -11.50 17.23 -18.54
N LEU A 281 -11.60 16.84 -19.82
CA LEU A 281 -11.52 15.44 -20.22
C LEU A 281 -10.07 14.98 -20.40
N PRO A 282 -9.72 13.73 -20.05
CA PRO A 282 -8.37 13.20 -20.18
C PRO A 282 -7.96 13.03 -21.65
N ARG A 283 -6.74 13.50 -21.97
CA ARG A 283 -6.14 13.34 -23.31
C ARG A 283 -5.44 11.99 -23.39
N PHE A 284 -5.61 11.29 -24.54
CA PHE A 284 -4.94 10.02 -24.82
C PHE A 284 -5.15 8.97 -23.72
N ALA A 285 -6.34 8.95 -23.12
CA ALA A 285 -6.68 8.03 -22.05
C ALA A 285 -6.49 6.57 -22.48
N ARG A 286 -5.82 5.80 -21.63
CA ARG A 286 -5.50 4.38 -21.85
C ARG A 286 -5.88 3.56 -20.62
N PHE A 287 -6.65 2.50 -20.80
CA PHE A 287 -6.97 1.54 -19.76
C PHE A 287 -5.68 0.89 -19.20
N MET A 288 -5.61 0.74 -17.90
CA MET A 288 -4.50 0.11 -17.21
C MET A 288 -4.90 -1.19 -16.54
N ARG A 289 -5.96 -1.14 -15.74
CA ARG A 289 -6.46 -2.30 -14.97
C ARG A 289 -7.83 -2.03 -14.38
N VAL A 290 -8.51 -3.08 -13.98
CA VAL A 290 -9.63 -3.00 -13.03
C VAL A 290 -9.05 -2.59 -11.67
N ARG A 291 -9.72 -1.68 -10.96
CA ARG A 291 -9.40 -1.37 -9.58
C ARG A 291 -9.86 -2.53 -8.71
N GLU A 292 -8.93 -3.14 -8.03
CA GLU A 292 -9.23 -4.05 -6.94
C GLU A 292 -9.55 -3.19 -5.71
N ASP A 293 -10.81 -3.18 -5.28
CA ASP A 293 -11.22 -2.52 -4.06
C ASP A 293 -10.46 -3.15 -2.89
N GLY A 294 -9.72 -2.30 -2.15
CA GLY A 294 -8.97 -2.67 -0.96
C GLY A 294 -9.86 -2.80 0.25
#